data_ba587bb18d06d7aab6363648dbd0a6d9
#
_entry.id   ba587bb18d06d7aab6363648dbd0a6d9
#
_cell.length_a   1.000
_cell.length_b   1.000
_cell.length_c   1.000
_cell.angle_alpha   90.00
_cell.angle_beta   90.00
_cell.angle_gamma   90.00
#
_symmetry.space_group_name_H-M   'P 1'
#
loop_
_entity.id
_entity.type
_entity.pdbx_description
1 polymer ?
#
loop_
_entity_poly.entity_id
_entity_poly.type
_entity_poly.pdbx_seq_one_letter_code
_entity_poly.pdbx_strand_id
1 'polypeptide(L)'
;MTVIIDYLVQDSEALLKAVNNNRAAMQAKGFDENSYQAFKTAKEELTAKETAQQKAVKFAQNKTAAQDTLIAEITAVIKTVRNAAQSAFGKDVQKFKLYKMKERIPNTVKGLRSLCEYLKELVTEQNEILLKNGLSQEDIDSLGLASSNLIAVDAEQENAKKLQVAATLTRDTASAKLKDQVFRVRNFALACFAKSPAILVEFEPIPKGHGGKGGGGDDTPPENPAQ
;
A
#
# COMPACT_ATOMS: atom_id res chain seq x y z
N MET A 1 9.42 7.09 3.84
CA MET A 1 8.49 8.17 4.27
C MET A 1 8.06 8.00 5.73
N THR A 2 7.82 6.80 6.20
CA THR A 2 7.47 6.49 7.59
C THR A 2 8.47 7.03 8.61
N VAL A 3 9.78 6.90 8.35
CA VAL A 3 10.87 7.38 9.25
C VAL A 3 10.74 8.87 9.59
N ILE A 4 10.29 9.71 8.66
CA ILE A 4 10.12 11.16 8.90
C ILE A 4 8.93 11.44 9.82
N ILE A 5 7.86 10.68 9.70
CA ILE A 5 6.66 10.83 10.55
C ILE A 5 6.97 10.32 11.96
N ASP A 6 7.60 9.16 12.08
CA ASP A 6 7.99 8.59 13.38
C ASP A 6 8.91 9.55 14.14
N TYR A 7 9.91 10.13 13.44
CA TYR A 7 10.77 11.14 14.01
C TYR A 7 9.98 12.36 14.51
N LEU A 8 9.04 12.88 13.71
CA LEU A 8 8.24 14.04 14.09
C LEU A 8 7.37 13.76 15.31
N VAL A 9 6.80 12.58 15.42
CA VAL A 9 6.00 12.16 16.58
C VAL A 9 6.88 12.06 17.83
N GLN A 10 8.04 11.39 17.75
CA GLN A 10 8.99 11.25 18.86
C GLN A 10 9.53 12.63 19.31
N ASP A 11 9.88 13.47 18.36
CA ASP A 11 10.35 14.84 18.62
C ASP A 11 9.27 15.68 19.31
N SER A 12 8.02 15.52 18.91
CA SER A 12 6.87 16.17 19.54
C SER A 12 6.60 15.64 20.96
N GLU A 13 6.85 14.36 21.23
CA GLU A 13 6.74 13.78 22.57
C GLU A 13 7.79 14.35 23.51
N ALA A 14 9.04 14.43 23.07
CA ALA A 14 10.11 15.06 23.85
C ALA A 14 9.78 16.53 24.13
N LEU A 15 9.30 17.24 23.11
CA LEU A 15 8.92 18.65 23.24
C LEU A 15 7.72 18.86 24.19
N LEU A 16 6.70 17.99 24.16
CA LEU A 16 5.58 18.03 25.12
C LEU A 16 6.06 17.82 26.57
N LYS A 17 7.04 16.93 26.77
CA LYS A 17 7.65 16.70 28.08
C LYS A 17 8.38 17.97 28.56
N ALA A 18 9.18 18.60 27.68
CA ALA A 18 9.86 19.86 28.00
C ALA A 18 8.88 21.00 28.38
N VAL A 19 7.76 21.11 27.59
CA VAL A 19 6.69 22.09 27.93
C VAL A 19 6.09 21.77 29.28
N ASN A 20 5.80 20.52 29.62
CA ASN A 20 5.25 20.16 30.92
C ASN A 20 6.20 20.46 32.09
N ASN A 21 7.49 20.18 31.94
CA ASN A 21 8.51 20.50 32.95
C ASN A 21 8.58 21.97 33.24
N ASN A 22 8.38 22.81 32.21
CA ASN A 22 8.55 24.26 32.29
C ASN A 22 7.22 25.04 32.24
N ARG A 23 6.09 24.37 32.45
CA ARG A 23 4.74 24.89 32.17
C ARG A 23 4.44 26.18 32.90
N ALA A 24 4.71 26.27 34.20
CA ALA A 24 4.44 27.46 34.99
C ALA A 24 5.22 28.69 34.50
N ALA A 25 6.49 28.52 34.13
CA ALA A 25 7.33 29.59 33.60
C ALA A 25 6.87 30.04 32.20
N MET A 26 6.43 29.11 31.34
CA MET A 26 5.88 29.44 30.03
C MET A 26 4.53 30.15 30.14
N GLN A 27 3.64 29.68 31.03
CA GLN A 27 2.34 30.30 31.27
C GLN A 27 2.47 31.72 31.80
N ALA A 28 3.41 31.99 32.73
CA ALA A 28 3.69 33.33 33.22
C ALA A 28 4.12 34.31 32.12
N LYS A 29 4.58 33.81 30.97
CA LYS A 29 4.97 34.58 29.79
C LYS A 29 3.96 34.55 28.64
N GLY A 30 2.78 33.96 28.86
CA GLY A 30 1.67 33.98 27.89
C GLY A 30 1.49 32.74 27.06
N PHE A 31 2.19 31.61 27.34
CA PHE A 31 1.87 30.29 26.73
C PHE A 31 0.62 29.72 27.39
N ASP A 32 -0.53 30.00 26.83
CA ASP A 32 -1.81 29.65 27.40
C ASP A 32 -2.16 28.17 27.25
N GLU A 33 -3.22 27.74 27.92
CA GLU A 33 -3.73 26.38 27.86
C GLU A 33 -4.19 26.00 26.44
N ASN A 34 -4.75 26.94 25.68
CA ASN A 34 -5.19 26.68 24.31
C ASN A 34 -4.00 26.33 23.40
N SER A 35 -2.89 27.03 23.54
CA SER A 35 -1.64 26.76 22.82
C SER A 35 -1.10 25.35 23.14
N TYR A 36 -1.11 24.97 24.42
CA TYR A 36 -0.73 23.63 24.85
C TYR A 36 -1.64 22.55 24.27
N GLN A 37 -2.95 22.73 24.37
CA GLN A 37 -3.93 21.77 23.83
C GLN A 37 -3.87 21.69 22.31
N ALA A 38 -3.66 22.80 21.61
CA ALA A 38 -3.50 22.81 20.16
C ALA A 38 -2.29 21.96 19.71
N PHE A 39 -1.17 22.05 20.43
CA PHE A 39 0.02 21.24 20.15
C PHE A 39 -0.25 19.74 20.43
N LYS A 40 -0.80 19.41 21.60
CA LYS A 40 -1.14 18.05 22.00
C LYS A 40 -2.10 17.40 21.00
N THR A 41 -3.18 18.10 20.65
CA THR A 41 -4.18 17.62 19.67
C THR A 41 -3.55 17.42 18.29
N ALA A 42 -2.68 18.29 17.82
CA ALA A 42 -2.01 18.11 16.53
C ALA A 42 -1.13 16.85 16.49
N LYS A 43 -0.45 16.52 17.59
CA LYS A 43 0.31 15.26 17.72
C LYS A 43 -0.60 14.03 17.68
N GLU A 44 -1.68 14.04 18.48
CA GLU A 44 -2.66 12.96 18.53
C GLU A 44 -3.33 12.74 17.16
N GLU A 45 -3.67 13.84 16.48
CA GLU A 45 -4.25 13.82 15.13
C GLU A 45 -3.28 13.15 14.13
N LEU A 46 -2.00 13.53 14.09
CA LEU A 46 -1.02 12.92 13.21
C LEU A 46 -0.87 11.42 13.49
N THR A 47 -0.79 11.01 14.75
CA THR A 47 -0.68 9.60 15.14
C THR A 47 -1.88 8.78 14.65
N ALA A 48 -3.08 9.32 14.79
CA ALA A 48 -4.31 8.68 14.31
C ALA A 48 -4.34 8.59 12.77
N LYS A 49 -3.92 9.65 12.05
CA LYS A 49 -3.90 9.70 10.59
C LYS A 49 -2.82 8.78 10.00
N GLU A 50 -1.64 8.66 10.64
CA GLU A 50 -0.62 7.69 10.24
C GLU A 50 -1.15 6.25 10.35
N THR A 51 -1.80 5.91 11.47
CA THR A 51 -2.43 4.59 11.64
C THR A 51 -3.49 4.32 10.58
N ALA A 52 -4.32 5.31 10.26
CA ALA A 52 -5.34 5.19 9.22
C ALA A 52 -4.72 5.00 7.83
N GLN A 53 -3.64 5.71 7.52
CA GLN A 53 -2.91 5.59 6.27
C GLN A 53 -2.28 4.20 6.11
N GLN A 54 -1.66 3.66 7.15
CA GLN A 54 -1.09 2.30 7.13
C GLN A 54 -2.18 1.24 6.90
N LYS A 55 -3.35 1.38 7.53
CA LYS A 55 -4.50 0.50 7.28
C LYS A 55 -4.99 0.59 5.83
N ALA A 56 -5.06 1.80 5.27
CA ALA A 56 -5.48 2.01 3.88
C ALA A 56 -4.48 1.41 2.87
N VAL A 57 -3.17 1.52 3.13
CA VAL A 57 -2.13 0.86 2.33
C VAL A 57 -2.30 -0.65 2.34
N LYS A 58 -2.43 -1.24 3.53
CA LYS A 58 -2.64 -2.69 3.67
C LYS A 58 -3.91 -3.16 2.97
N PHE A 59 -4.99 -2.39 3.09
CA PHE A 59 -6.24 -2.68 2.41
C PHE A 59 -6.07 -2.68 0.88
N ALA A 60 -5.40 -1.66 0.31
CA ALA A 60 -5.14 -1.58 -1.12
C ALA A 60 -4.24 -2.74 -1.61
N GLN A 61 -3.22 -3.13 -0.84
CA GLN A 61 -2.38 -4.29 -1.13
C GLN A 61 -3.19 -5.60 -1.15
N ASN A 62 -4.09 -5.80 -0.18
CA ASN A 62 -4.96 -6.98 -0.14
C ASN A 62 -5.90 -7.04 -1.35
N LYS A 63 -6.45 -5.90 -1.81
CA LYS A 63 -7.31 -5.84 -2.99
C LYS A 63 -6.54 -6.11 -4.28
N THR A 64 -5.30 -5.65 -4.37
CA THR A 64 -4.41 -6.00 -5.48
C THR A 64 -4.12 -7.50 -5.52
N ALA A 65 -3.77 -8.09 -4.38
CA ALA A 65 -3.53 -9.53 -4.30
C ALA A 65 -4.76 -10.36 -4.67
N ALA A 66 -5.97 -9.94 -4.25
CA ALA A 66 -7.21 -10.60 -4.63
C ALA A 66 -7.47 -10.53 -6.15
N GLN A 67 -7.17 -9.39 -6.78
CA GLN A 67 -7.27 -9.24 -8.24
C GLN A 67 -6.28 -10.16 -8.96
N ASP A 68 -5.03 -10.22 -8.50
CA ASP A 68 -4.00 -11.08 -9.08
C ASP A 68 -4.37 -12.56 -8.97
N THR A 69 -4.94 -12.97 -7.83
CA THR A 69 -5.44 -14.35 -7.62
C THR A 69 -6.54 -14.67 -8.61
N LEU A 70 -7.55 -13.82 -8.74
CA LEU A 70 -8.65 -14.02 -9.68
C LEU A 70 -8.15 -14.09 -11.14
N ILE A 71 -7.20 -13.24 -11.52
CA ILE A 71 -6.57 -13.27 -12.85
C ILE A 71 -5.88 -14.62 -13.09
N ALA A 72 -5.19 -15.16 -12.09
CA ALA A 72 -4.53 -16.47 -12.19
C ALA A 72 -5.54 -17.61 -12.32
N GLU A 73 -6.61 -17.62 -11.54
CA GLU A 73 -7.70 -18.60 -11.60
C GLU A 73 -8.38 -18.60 -12.98
N ILE A 74 -8.78 -17.44 -13.47
CA ILE A 74 -9.40 -17.30 -14.79
C ILE A 74 -8.44 -17.74 -15.91
N THR A 75 -7.16 -17.41 -15.77
CA THR A 75 -6.13 -17.85 -16.72
C THR A 75 -6.02 -19.39 -16.75
N ALA A 76 -6.15 -20.04 -15.59
CA ALA A 76 -6.18 -21.50 -15.50
C ALA A 76 -7.41 -22.08 -16.21
N VAL A 77 -8.61 -21.54 -15.96
CA VAL A 77 -9.85 -21.95 -16.64
C VAL A 77 -9.73 -21.80 -18.17
N ILE A 78 -9.19 -20.67 -18.66
CA ILE A 78 -8.96 -20.47 -20.10
C ILE A 78 -8.03 -21.54 -20.68
N LYS A 79 -6.97 -21.93 -19.94
CA LYS A 79 -6.08 -23.02 -20.35
C LYS A 79 -6.81 -24.36 -20.40
N THR A 80 -7.64 -24.65 -19.41
CA THR A 80 -8.46 -25.87 -19.39
C THR A 80 -9.41 -25.93 -20.59
N VAL A 81 -10.12 -24.83 -20.88
CA VAL A 81 -10.98 -24.72 -22.07
C VAL A 81 -10.19 -25.00 -23.37
N ARG A 82 -9.01 -24.41 -23.51
CA ARG A 82 -8.15 -24.60 -24.68
C ARG A 82 -7.67 -26.05 -24.78
N ASN A 83 -7.28 -26.70 -23.70
CA ASN A 83 -6.85 -28.09 -23.66
C ASN A 83 -7.98 -29.02 -24.01
N ALA A 84 -9.19 -28.79 -23.47
CA ALA A 84 -10.39 -29.58 -23.82
C ALA A 84 -10.73 -29.44 -25.31
N ALA A 85 -10.67 -28.23 -25.85
CA ALA A 85 -10.89 -28.00 -27.27
C ALA A 85 -9.79 -28.65 -28.13
N GLN A 86 -8.54 -28.67 -27.70
CA GLN A 86 -7.47 -29.37 -28.36
C GLN A 86 -7.70 -30.90 -28.36
N SER A 87 -8.17 -31.46 -27.25
CA SER A 87 -8.54 -32.87 -27.15
C SER A 87 -9.72 -33.21 -28.08
N ALA A 88 -10.74 -32.36 -28.10
CA ALA A 88 -11.97 -32.58 -28.87
C ALA A 88 -11.77 -32.49 -30.39
N PHE A 89 -10.98 -31.50 -30.84
CA PHE A 89 -10.88 -31.15 -32.27
C PHE A 89 -9.53 -31.53 -32.92
N GLY A 90 -8.60 -32.04 -32.13
CA GLY A 90 -7.30 -32.55 -32.63
C GLY A 90 -6.50 -31.45 -33.34
N LYS A 91 -6.16 -31.72 -34.62
CA LYS A 91 -5.37 -30.81 -35.45
C LYS A 91 -6.21 -29.92 -36.38
N ASP A 92 -7.50 -29.75 -36.13
CA ASP A 92 -8.36 -28.85 -36.92
C ASP A 92 -7.88 -27.42 -36.81
N VAL A 93 -7.30 -26.90 -37.89
CA VAL A 93 -6.71 -25.56 -37.96
C VAL A 93 -7.76 -24.44 -37.74
N GLN A 94 -8.98 -24.67 -38.16
CA GLN A 94 -10.06 -23.70 -38.00
C GLN A 94 -10.48 -23.59 -36.52
N LYS A 95 -10.68 -24.74 -35.86
CA LYS A 95 -10.98 -24.78 -34.42
C LYS A 95 -9.83 -24.22 -33.58
N PHE A 96 -8.57 -24.49 -33.95
CA PHE A 96 -7.40 -23.85 -33.29
C PHE A 96 -7.44 -22.32 -33.32
N LYS A 97 -7.83 -21.73 -34.44
CA LYS A 97 -7.99 -20.28 -34.54
C LYS A 97 -9.16 -19.76 -33.70
N LEU A 98 -10.29 -20.45 -33.71
CA LEU A 98 -11.47 -20.08 -32.93
C LEU A 98 -11.16 -20.03 -31.42
N TYR A 99 -10.51 -21.06 -30.87
CA TYR A 99 -10.13 -21.08 -29.44
C TYR A 99 -8.86 -20.28 -29.13
N LYS A 100 -8.31 -19.57 -30.12
CA LYS A 100 -7.10 -18.71 -29.95
C LYS A 100 -5.93 -19.48 -29.31
N MET A 101 -5.74 -20.75 -29.70
CA MET A 101 -4.80 -21.68 -29.04
C MET A 101 -3.36 -21.18 -28.97
N LYS A 102 -2.91 -20.45 -30.01
CA LYS A 102 -1.54 -19.93 -30.11
C LYS A 102 -1.41 -18.50 -29.60
N GLU A 103 -2.51 -17.84 -29.27
CA GLU A 103 -2.49 -16.47 -28.80
C GLU A 103 -2.14 -16.42 -27.30
N ARG A 104 -1.36 -15.41 -26.94
CA ARG A 104 -1.05 -15.14 -25.52
C ARG A 104 -2.34 -14.79 -24.78
N ILE A 105 -2.55 -15.39 -23.61
CA ILE A 105 -3.64 -14.99 -22.71
C ILE A 105 -3.32 -13.60 -22.18
N PRO A 106 -4.24 -12.62 -22.30
CA PRO A 106 -4.04 -11.30 -21.75
C PRO A 106 -3.84 -11.35 -20.23
N ASN A 107 -3.03 -10.44 -19.70
CA ASN A 107 -2.82 -10.29 -18.26
C ASN A 107 -3.51 -9.04 -17.68
N THR A 108 -4.33 -8.34 -18.48
CA THR A 108 -5.11 -7.18 -18.06
C THR A 108 -6.57 -7.58 -17.85
N VAL A 109 -7.23 -6.95 -16.87
CA VAL A 109 -8.67 -7.17 -16.60
C VAL A 109 -9.50 -7.01 -17.87
N LYS A 110 -9.31 -5.93 -18.63
CA LYS A 110 -10.03 -5.68 -19.89
C LYS A 110 -9.81 -6.77 -20.91
N GLY A 111 -8.57 -7.19 -21.12
CA GLY A 111 -8.23 -8.21 -22.10
C GLY A 111 -8.76 -9.59 -21.73
N LEU A 112 -8.63 -9.99 -20.44
CA LEU A 112 -9.19 -11.22 -19.93
C LEU A 112 -10.70 -11.27 -20.04
N ARG A 113 -11.39 -10.20 -19.67
CA ARG A 113 -12.83 -10.07 -19.78
C ARG A 113 -13.31 -10.32 -21.21
N SER A 114 -12.73 -9.62 -22.18
CA SER A 114 -13.10 -9.80 -23.59
C SER A 114 -12.82 -11.23 -24.09
N LEU A 115 -11.74 -11.85 -23.64
CA LEU A 115 -11.43 -13.24 -23.99
C LEU A 115 -12.42 -14.22 -23.35
N CYS A 116 -12.80 -14.01 -22.08
CA CYS A 116 -13.79 -14.85 -21.39
C CYS A 116 -15.18 -14.75 -22.04
N GLU A 117 -15.63 -13.55 -22.36
CA GLU A 117 -16.90 -13.34 -23.06
C GLU A 117 -16.93 -14.07 -24.41
N TYR A 118 -15.86 -13.95 -25.17
CA TYR A 118 -15.72 -14.65 -26.45
C TYR A 118 -15.69 -16.20 -26.28
N LEU A 119 -14.88 -16.71 -25.35
CA LEU A 119 -14.79 -18.16 -25.12
C LEU A 119 -16.07 -18.74 -24.53
N LYS A 120 -16.81 -17.98 -23.72
CA LYS A 120 -18.09 -18.40 -23.17
C LYS A 120 -19.10 -18.74 -24.26
N GLU A 121 -19.20 -17.95 -25.32
CA GLU A 121 -20.07 -18.22 -26.44
C GLU A 121 -19.70 -19.56 -27.13
N LEU A 122 -18.42 -19.73 -27.45
CA LEU A 122 -17.91 -20.98 -28.08
C LEU A 122 -18.11 -22.20 -27.19
N VAL A 123 -17.89 -22.08 -25.88
CA VAL A 123 -18.08 -23.20 -24.94
C VAL A 123 -19.55 -23.57 -24.84
N THR A 124 -20.46 -22.59 -24.86
CA THR A 124 -21.90 -22.84 -24.84
C THR A 124 -22.35 -23.62 -26.08
N GLU A 125 -21.86 -23.25 -27.27
CA GLU A 125 -22.19 -23.93 -28.53
C GLU A 125 -21.63 -25.36 -28.63
N GLN A 126 -20.50 -25.66 -28.00
CA GLN A 126 -19.77 -26.90 -28.10
C GLN A 126 -19.74 -27.69 -26.78
N ASN A 127 -20.65 -27.38 -25.85
CA ASN A 127 -20.63 -27.84 -24.46
C ASN A 127 -20.49 -29.36 -24.32
N GLU A 128 -21.36 -30.13 -25.01
CA GLU A 128 -21.35 -31.59 -24.90
C GLU A 128 -20.02 -32.24 -25.32
N ILE A 129 -19.40 -31.71 -26.39
CA ILE A 129 -18.14 -32.21 -26.89
C ILE A 129 -17.00 -31.88 -25.92
N LEU A 130 -16.97 -30.65 -25.38
CA LEU A 130 -15.93 -30.22 -24.48
C LEU A 130 -15.99 -30.94 -23.13
N LEU A 131 -17.20 -31.19 -22.58
CA LEU A 131 -17.38 -31.99 -21.37
C LEU A 131 -16.83 -33.39 -21.51
N LYS A 132 -17.05 -34.04 -22.68
CA LYS A 132 -16.48 -35.35 -22.95
C LYS A 132 -14.95 -35.36 -23.15
N ASN A 133 -14.35 -34.19 -23.29
CA ASN A 133 -12.93 -34.00 -23.55
C ASN A 133 -12.17 -33.28 -22.44
N GLY A 134 -12.68 -33.36 -21.21
CA GLY A 134 -11.95 -32.93 -20.00
C GLY A 134 -12.29 -31.55 -19.50
N LEU A 135 -13.29 -30.84 -20.04
CA LEU A 135 -13.86 -29.64 -19.41
C LEU A 135 -14.87 -30.09 -18.35
N SER A 136 -14.90 -29.40 -17.21
CA SER A 136 -15.91 -29.63 -16.18
C SER A 136 -17.05 -28.61 -16.25
N GLN A 137 -18.19 -28.91 -15.63
CA GLN A 137 -19.27 -27.93 -15.49
C GLN A 137 -18.82 -26.74 -14.63
N GLU A 138 -17.98 -26.99 -13.63
CA GLU A 138 -17.41 -25.93 -12.79
C GLU A 138 -16.53 -24.95 -13.58
N ASP A 139 -15.73 -25.44 -14.55
CA ASP A 139 -14.95 -24.58 -15.45
C ASP A 139 -15.85 -23.70 -16.33
N ILE A 140 -16.97 -24.23 -16.80
CA ILE A 140 -17.95 -23.51 -17.61
C ILE A 140 -18.62 -22.42 -16.79
N ASP A 141 -19.06 -22.75 -15.58
CA ASP A 141 -19.69 -21.80 -14.68
C ASP A 141 -18.70 -20.70 -14.28
N SER A 142 -17.46 -21.07 -13.98
CA SER A 142 -16.36 -20.14 -13.68
C SER A 142 -16.09 -19.19 -14.84
N LEU A 143 -16.03 -19.70 -16.07
CA LEU A 143 -15.87 -18.87 -17.28
C LEU A 143 -17.08 -17.94 -17.45
N GLY A 144 -18.30 -18.44 -17.16
CA GLY A 144 -19.54 -17.66 -17.20
C GLY A 144 -19.55 -16.46 -16.26
N LEU A 145 -18.94 -16.60 -15.09
CA LEU A 145 -18.86 -15.57 -14.06
C LEU A 145 -17.60 -14.68 -14.16
N ALA A 146 -16.62 -15.09 -14.97
CA ALA A 146 -15.32 -14.42 -15.04
C ALA A 146 -15.42 -12.91 -15.33
N SER A 147 -16.28 -12.52 -16.27
CA SER A 147 -16.44 -11.11 -16.67
C SER A 147 -16.98 -10.26 -15.51
N SER A 148 -18.03 -10.73 -14.83
CA SER A 148 -18.62 -10.01 -13.66
C SER A 148 -17.67 -9.93 -12.48
N ASN A 149 -16.99 -11.02 -12.17
CA ASN A 149 -16.01 -11.08 -11.08
C ASN A 149 -14.82 -10.15 -11.34
N LEU A 150 -14.30 -10.11 -12.57
CA LEU A 150 -13.22 -9.20 -12.95
C LEU A 150 -13.64 -7.72 -12.81
N ILE A 151 -14.86 -7.36 -13.21
CA ILE A 151 -15.38 -6.01 -13.03
C ILE A 151 -15.47 -5.64 -11.54
N ALA A 152 -16.01 -6.54 -10.72
CA ALA A 152 -16.18 -6.31 -9.29
C ALA A 152 -14.84 -6.11 -8.58
N VAL A 153 -13.87 -6.99 -8.81
CA VAL A 153 -12.55 -6.91 -8.17
C VAL A 153 -11.76 -5.70 -8.65
N ASP A 154 -11.86 -5.33 -9.93
CA ASP A 154 -11.23 -4.12 -10.46
C ASP A 154 -11.79 -2.85 -9.81
N ALA A 155 -13.12 -2.75 -9.70
CA ALA A 155 -13.77 -1.63 -9.01
C ALA A 155 -13.38 -1.54 -7.53
N GLU A 156 -13.27 -2.67 -6.83
CA GLU A 156 -12.80 -2.71 -5.44
C GLU A 156 -11.35 -2.27 -5.29
N GLN A 157 -10.47 -2.69 -6.20
CA GLN A 157 -9.06 -2.29 -6.20
C GLN A 157 -8.93 -0.79 -6.45
N GLU A 158 -9.63 -0.25 -7.44
CA GLU A 158 -9.61 1.18 -7.74
C GLU A 158 -10.15 2.02 -6.57
N ASN A 159 -11.21 1.56 -5.91
CA ASN A 159 -11.72 2.22 -4.70
C ASN A 159 -10.69 2.19 -3.56
N ALA A 160 -10.04 1.05 -3.34
CA ALA A 160 -9.00 0.92 -2.32
C ALA A 160 -7.80 1.85 -2.57
N LYS A 161 -7.37 2.02 -3.81
CA LYS A 161 -6.34 2.99 -4.21
C LYS A 161 -6.76 4.43 -3.92
N LYS A 162 -8.00 4.80 -4.24
CA LYS A 162 -8.53 6.14 -3.92
C LYS A 162 -8.54 6.41 -2.43
N LEU A 163 -8.96 5.44 -1.61
CA LEU A 163 -8.93 5.54 -0.15
C LEU A 163 -7.50 5.70 0.38
N GLN A 164 -6.53 4.98 -0.18
CA GLN A 164 -5.12 5.11 0.18
C GLN A 164 -4.59 6.51 -0.12
N VAL A 165 -4.89 7.06 -1.28
CA VAL A 165 -4.48 8.43 -1.66
C VAL A 165 -5.10 9.46 -0.71
N ALA A 166 -6.40 9.35 -0.42
CA ALA A 166 -7.09 10.25 0.51
C ALA A 166 -6.51 10.18 1.93
N ALA A 167 -6.20 8.96 2.43
CA ALA A 167 -5.55 8.77 3.73
C ALA A 167 -4.14 9.39 3.76
N THR A 168 -3.39 9.29 2.67
CA THR A 168 -2.06 9.93 2.55
C THR A 168 -2.17 11.45 2.63
N LEU A 169 -3.10 12.06 1.89
CA LEU A 169 -3.31 13.50 1.91
C LEU A 169 -3.71 14.02 3.31
N THR A 170 -4.61 13.31 3.99
CA THR A 170 -5.04 13.72 5.36
C THR A 170 -3.91 13.59 6.37
N ARG A 171 -3.07 12.55 6.28
CA ARG A 171 -1.86 12.39 7.09
C ARG A 171 -0.86 13.53 6.83
N ASP A 172 -0.62 13.87 5.59
CA ASP A 172 0.37 14.89 5.22
C ASP A 172 -0.08 16.28 5.71
N THR A 173 -1.40 16.55 5.66
CA THR A 173 -1.99 17.76 6.25
C THR A 173 -1.79 17.80 7.78
N ALA A 174 -2.05 16.69 8.48
CA ALA A 174 -1.81 16.61 9.91
C ALA A 174 -0.32 16.75 10.26
N SER A 175 0.58 16.20 9.43
CA SER A 175 2.02 16.37 9.58
C SER A 175 2.46 17.83 9.45
N ALA A 176 1.92 18.56 8.46
CA ALA A 176 2.21 19.98 8.30
C ALA A 176 1.72 20.79 9.51
N LYS A 177 0.51 20.50 9.99
CA LYS A 177 -0.06 21.14 11.19
C LYS A 177 0.81 20.91 12.43
N LEU A 178 1.27 19.67 12.67
CA LEU A 178 2.14 19.38 13.80
C LEU A 178 3.49 20.08 13.67
N LYS A 179 4.10 20.12 12.48
CA LYS A 179 5.35 20.85 12.23
C LYS A 179 5.23 22.34 12.58
N ASP A 180 4.11 22.97 12.21
CA ASP A 180 3.83 24.36 12.57
C ASP A 180 3.73 24.54 14.09
N GLN A 181 3.05 23.64 14.79
CA GLN A 181 2.96 23.68 16.25
C GLN A 181 4.33 23.47 16.93
N VAL A 182 5.12 22.53 16.47
CA VAL A 182 6.50 22.31 16.95
C VAL A 182 7.35 23.56 16.77
N PHE A 183 7.28 24.20 15.61
CA PHE A 183 7.99 25.44 15.34
C PHE A 183 7.55 26.57 16.28
N ARG A 184 6.24 26.77 16.48
CA ARG A 184 5.70 27.79 17.40
C ARG A 184 6.15 27.57 18.82
N VAL A 185 6.06 26.34 19.34
CA VAL A 185 6.46 26.00 20.71
C VAL A 185 7.95 26.26 20.93
N ARG A 186 8.81 25.85 19.99
CA ARG A 186 10.26 26.09 20.09
C ARG A 186 10.60 27.56 20.07
N ASN A 187 10.01 28.35 19.18
CA ASN A 187 10.24 29.80 19.13
C ASN A 187 9.75 30.47 20.37
N PHE A 188 8.62 30.04 20.95
CA PHE A 188 8.13 30.54 22.21
C PHE A 188 9.12 30.24 23.36
N ALA A 189 9.63 29.01 23.42
CA ALA A 189 10.62 28.59 24.40
C ALA A 189 11.93 29.43 24.28
N LEU A 190 12.41 29.64 23.05
CA LEU A 190 13.58 30.49 22.79
C LEU A 190 13.38 31.92 23.35
N ALA A 191 12.20 32.51 23.14
CA ALA A 191 11.87 33.82 23.69
C ALA A 191 11.74 33.79 25.22
N CYS A 192 11.13 32.76 25.78
CA CYS A 192 10.94 32.59 27.21
C CYS A 192 12.24 32.43 27.98
N PHE A 193 13.16 31.63 27.47
CA PHE A 193 14.33 31.12 28.19
C PHE A 193 15.66 31.62 27.61
N ALA A 194 15.65 32.74 26.88
CA ALA A 194 16.82 33.32 26.23
C ALA A 194 18.02 33.49 27.19
N LYS A 195 17.75 33.68 28.50
CA LYS A 195 18.78 33.82 29.55
C LYS A 195 19.03 32.52 30.34
N SER A 196 18.47 31.41 29.94
CA SER A 196 18.55 30.13 30.65
C SER A 196 18.92 28.98 29.69
N PRO A 197 20.20 28.93 29.21
CA PRO A 197 20.62 27.95 28.21
C PRO A 197 20.35 26.49 28.62
N ALA A 198 20.48 26.16 29.89
CA ALA A 198 20.24 24.82 30.40
C ALA A 198 18.78 24.35 30.18
N ILE A 199 17.81 25.26 30.24
CA ILE A 199 16.41 24.94 29.95
C ILE A 199 16.18 24.81 28.43
N LEU A 200 16.84 25.62 27.61
CA LEU A 200 16.68 25.58 26.15
C LEU A 200 17.08 24.25 25.54
N VAL A 201 18.05 23.57 26.13
CA VAL A 201 18.45 22.21 25.68
C VAL A 201 17.28 21.22 25.70
N GLU A 202 16.32 21.35 26.63
CA GLU A 202 15.13 20.47 26.65
C GLU A 202 14.22 20.67 25.43
N PHE A 203 14.31 21.83 24.78
CA PHE A 203 13.49 22.19 23.62
C PHE A 203 14.20 21.96 22.28
N GLU A 204 15.45 21.49 22.29
CA GLU A 204 16.17 21.15 21.07
C GLU A 204 15.55 19.93 20.36
N PRO A 205 15.67 19.83 19.03
CA PRO A 205 15.25 18.64 18.31
C PRO A 205 15.98 17.40 18.82
N ILE A 206 15.28 16.28 18.95
CA ILE A 206 15.96 15.02 19.26
C ILE A 206 16.98 14.68 18.14
N PRO A 207 18.13 14.08 18.46
CA PRO A 207 19.09 13.67 17.45
C PRO A 207 18.42 12.74 16.43
N LYS A 208 18.55 13.06 15.14
CA LYS A 208 18.16 12.11 14.10
C LYS A 208 19.07 10.91 14.22
N GLY A 209 18.51 9.76 14.62
CA GLY A 209 19.26 8.50 14.58
C GLY A 209 19.90 8.38 13.20
N HIS A 210 21.21 8.24 13.15
CA HIS A 210 21.89 7.85 11.93
C HIS A 210 21.31 6.49 11.54
N GLY A 211 20.44 6.48 10.52
CA GLY A 211 20.06 5.25 9.86
C GLY A 211 21.36 4.58 9.46
N GLY A 212 21.70 3.48 10.13
CA GLY A 212 22.92 2.75 9.85
C GLY A 212 22.97 2.49 8.36
N LYS A 213 23.91 3.12 7.66
CA LYS A 213 24.39 2.58 6.40
C LYS A 213 24.77 1.15 6.73
N GLY A 214 23.98 0.19 6.21
CA GLY A 214 24.40 -1.21 6.20
C GLY A 214 25.81 -1.24 5.64
N GLY A 215 26.79 -1.44 6.50
CA GLY A 215 28.14 -1.72 6.11
C GLY A 215 28.08 -3.00 5.29
N GLY A 216 28.18 -2.88 3.96
CA GLY A 216 28.65 -3.96 3.14
C GLY A 216 30.02 -4.32 3.66
N GLY A 217 30.10 -5.37 4.47
CA GLY A 217 31.35 -6.02 4.79
C GLY A 217 31.93 -6.52 3.47
N ASP A 218 33.02 -5.89 3.07
CA ASP A 218 33.94 -6.41 2.07
C ASP A 218 34.68 -7.60 2.73
N ASP A 219 34.04 -8.76 2.67
CA ASP A 219 34.65 -10.05 3.00
C ASP A 219 35.58 -10.46 1.83
N THR A 220 36.65 -9.74 1.65
CA THR A 220 37.82 -10.23 0.90
C THR A 220 38.58 -11.20 1.82
N PRO A 221 38.68 -12.51 1.46
CA PRO A 221 39.50 -13.44 2.23
C PRO A 221 40.97 -13.00 2.15
N PRO A 222 41.77 -13.16 3.21
CA PRO A 222 43.18 -12.82 3.17
C PRO A 222 43.90 -13.73 2.17
N GLU A 223 44.59 -13.10 1.22
CA GLU A 223 45.56 -13.79 0.37
C GLU A 223 46.62 -14.51 1.24
N ASN A 224 46.73 -15.80 1.02
CA ASN A 224 47.74 -16.65 1.63
C ASN A 224 49.08 -16.43 0.92
N PRO A 225 50.15 -15.96 1.57
CA PRO A 225 51.46 -15.85 0.88
C PRO A 225 52.03 -17.23 0.64
N ALA A 226 52.33 -17.48 -0.61
CA ALA A 226 53.00 -18.70 -1.09
C ALA A 226 54.32 -18.99 -0.38
N GLN A 227 54.50 -20.27 -0.03
CA GLN A 227 55.79 -20.91 0.02
C GLN A 227 56.03 -21.70 -1.28
#